data_ccd53478d2a9e3a341262e85febdc3bc
#
_entry.id   ccd53478d2a9e3a341262e85febdc3bc
#
_cell.length_a   1.000
_cell.length_b   1.000
_cell.length_c   1.000
_cell.angle_alpha   90.00
_cell.angle_beta   90.00
_cell.angle_gamma   90.00
#
_symmetry.space_group_name_H-M   'P 1'
#
loop_
_entity.id
_entity.type
_entity.pdbx_description
1 polymer ?
#
loop_
_entity_poly.entity_id
_entity_poly.type
_entity_poly.pdbx_seq_one_letter_code
_entity_poly.pdbx_strand_id
1 'polypeptide(L)'
;MSETVRTLSRKQMLRDRRRMIAAGEWVEPEEYERPEDREDCRFGGRPCLYVACRFHLYLDVNPRTGSIKFNFPGQEVHELEETCALDVAERGGITLEEVGGLMNLTRERVRQLEAEALSEL
;
A
#
# COMPACT_ATOMS: atom_id res chain seq x y z
N MET A 1 2.84 -11.80 15.15
CA MET A 1 2.21 -10.59 15.74
C MET A 1 2.22 -9.48 14.72
N SER A 2 1.06 -8.94 14.36
CA SER A 2 1.01 -7.86 13.38
C SER A 2 1.51 -6.54 14.00
N GLU A 3 2.23 -5.77 13.21
CA GLU A 3 2.73 -4.47 13.64
C GLU A 3 1.60 -3.45 13.72
N THR A 4 1.75 -2.47 14.62
CA THR A 4 0.80 -1.38 14.74
C THR A 4 0.83 -0.51 13.48
N VAL A 5 -0.33 -0.32 12.86
CA VAL A 5 -0.47 0.52 11.67
C VAL A 5 -0.16 1.97 12.02
N ARG A 6 0.55 2.66 11.12
CA ARG A 6 0.89 4.07 11.26
C ARG A 6 0.22 4.89 10.16
N THR A 7 -0.35 6.04 10.55
CA THR A 7 -0.99 6.96 9.60
C THR A 7 -0.24 8.29 9.59
N LEU A 8 -0.01 8.83 8.40
CA LEU A 8 0.65 10.11 8.18
C LEU A 8 -0.29 11.03 7.42
N SER A 9 -0.66 12.17 8.02
CA SER A 9 -1.56 13.13 7.38
C SER A 9 -0.86 13.91 6.27
N ARG A 10 -1.64 14.40 5.31
CA ARG A 10 -1.13 15.28 4.25
C ARG A 10 -0.46 16.53 4.85
N LYS A 11 -1.08 17.11 5.89
CA LYS A 11 -0.54 18.28 6.58
C LYS A 11 0.83 18.01 7.16
N GLN A 12 1.01 16.84 7.80
CA GLN A 12 2.30 16.43 8.36
C GLN A 12 3.34 16.24 7.26
N MET A 13 2.97 15.62 6.16
CA MET A 13 3.89 15.40 5.02
C MET A 13 4.36 16.73 4.43
N LEU A 14 3.47 17.71 4.26
CA LEU A 14 3.83 19.03 3.74
C LEU A 14 4.76 19.78 4.70
N ARG A 15 4.52 19.66 6.00
CA ARG A 15 5.35 20.26 7.03
C ARG A 15 6.75 19.65 7.02
N ASP A 16 6.84 18.35 6.95
CA ASP A 16 8.12 17.63 6.92
C ASP A 16 8.91 17.99 5.65
N ARG A 17 8.23 18.08 4.51
CA ARG A 17 8.86 18.48 3.24
C ARG A 17 9.48 19.89 3.36
N ARG A 18 8.74 20.85 3.90
CA ARG A 18 9.24 22.22 4.09
C ARG A 18 10.48 22.23 4.99
N ARG A 19 10.44 21.46 6.06
CA ARG A 19 11.56 21.35 6.99
C ARG A 19 12.80 20.77 6.30
N MET A 20 12.61 19.73 5.51
CA MET A 20 13.71 19.09 4.78
C MET A 20 14.32 20.02 3.71
N ILE A 21 13.47 20.77 3.01
CA ILE A 21 13.93 21.78 2.03
C ILE A 21 14.75 22.84 2.74
N ALA A 22 14.27 23.35 3.88
CA ALA A 22 14.99 24.39 4.65
C ALA A 22 16.31 23.88 5.18
N ALA A 23 16.42 22.61 5.53
CA ALA A 23 17.64 21.97 6.03
C ALA A 23 18.60 21.54 4.92
N GLY A 24 18.21 21.68 3.65
CA GLY A 24 19.01 21.20 2.51
C GLY A 24 19.03 19.68 2.36
N GLU A 25 18.11 18.99 2.99
CA GLU A 25 18.04 17.51 2.98
C GLU A 25 17.04 16.96 1.97
N TRP A 26 16.26 17.82 1.32
CA TRP A 26 15.24 17.37 0.36
C TRP A 26 15.89 16.89 -0.93
N VAL A 27 15.49 15.69 -1.37
CA VAL A 27 15.88 15.12 -2.65
C VAL A 27 14.61 14.99 -3.49
N GLU A 28 14.61 15.59 -4.69
CA GLU A 28 13.49 15.45 -5.60
C GLU A 28 13.38 14.01 -6.06
N PRO A 29 12.17 13.40 -5.99
CA PRO A 29 11.99 12.05 -6.47
C PRO A 29 12.28 11.95 -7.97
N GLU A 30 12.90 10.86 -8.37
CA GLU A 30 13.10 10.59 -9.80
C GLU A 30 11.76 10.34 -10.47
N GLU A 31 11.57 10.93 -11.63
CA GLU A 31 10.39 10.64 -12.44
C GLU A 31 10.55 9.28 -13.10
N TYR A 32 9.50 8.50 -13.07
CA TYR A 32 9.46 7.21 -13.76
C TYR A 32 8.11 7.05 -14.43
N GLU A 33 8.07 6.23 -15.47
CA GLU A 33 6.86 5.96 -16.21
C GLU A 33 5.92 5.09 -15.38
N ARG A 34 4.78 5.66 -14.96
CA ARG A 34 3.81 4.94 -14.15
C ARG A 34 2.89 4.11 -15.04
N PRO A 35 2.57 2.88 -14.62
CA PRO A 35 1.59 2.10 -15.36
C PRO A 35 0.21 2.75 -15.24
N GLU A 36 -0.54 2.76 -16.35
CA GLU A 36 -1.89 3.31 -16.39
C GLU A 36 -2.94 2.24 -16.08
N ASP A 37 -2.66 0.98 -16.46
CA ASP A 37 -3.57 -0.14 -16.25
C ASP A 37 -2.81 -1.42 -15.91
N ARG A 38 -3.57 -2.49 -15.69
CA ARG A 38 -2.99 -3.79 -15.32
C ARG A 38 -2.09 -4.38 -16.42
N GLU A 39 -2.41 -4.15 -17.66
CA GLU A 39 -1.60 -4.66 -18.78
C GLU A 39 -0.19 -4.06 -18.78
N ASP A 40 -0.08 -2.77 -18.38
CA ASP A 40 1.20 -2.09 -18.32
C ASP A 40 2.12 -2.65 -17.21
N CYS A 41 1.54 -3.16 -16.12
CA CYS A 41 2.34 -3.58 -14.95
C CYS A 41 2.38 -5.09 -14.71
N ARG A 42 1.53 -5.88 -15.40
CA ARG A 42 1.40 -7.33 -15.16
C ARG A 42 2.72 -8.07 -15.24
N PHE A 43 3.53 -7.76 -16.22
CA PHE A 43 4.82 -8.43 -16.44
C PHE A 43 6.00 -7.56 -16.05
N GLY A 44 5.77 -6.48 -15.30
CA GLY A 44 6.81 -5.62 -14.80
C GLY A 44 7.60 -6.27 -13.68
N GLY A 45 8.68 -5.62 -13.27
CA GLY A 45 9.53 -6.10 -12.19
C GLY A 45 8.82 -6.16 -10.84
N ARG A 46 9.28 -7.06 -10.00
CA ARG A 46 8.83 -7.18 -8.61
C ARG A 46 10.05 -7.16 -7.69
N PRO A 47 9.94 -6.58 -6.47
CA PRO A 47 8.75 -5.93 -5.92
C PRO A 47 8.38 -4.67 -6.70
N CYS A 48 7.08 -4.39 -6.82
CA CYS A 48 6.58 -3.20 -7.48
C CYS A 48 6.90 -1.97 -6.64
N LEU A 49 7.46 -0.93 -7.25
CA LEU A 49 7.86 0.29 -6.56
C LEU A 49 6.81 1.39 -6.58
N TYR A 50 5.70 1.19 -7.31
CA TYR A 50 4.62 2.16 -7.38
C TYR A 50 3.70 2.03 -6.16
N VAL A 51 4.17 2.51 -5.00
CA VAL A 51 3.48 2.36 -3.72
C VAL A 51 2.18 3.16 -3.60
N ALA A 52 1.98 4.16 -4.44
CA ALA A 52 0.75 4.96 -4.46
C ALA A 52 -0.39 4.28 -5.21
N CYS A 53 -0.15 3.14 -5.85
CA CYS A 53 -1.18 2.37 -6.53
C CYS A 53 -2.23 1.86 -5.53
N ARG A 54 -3.51 1.97 -5.90
CA ARG A 54 -4.62 1.50 -5.04
C ARG A 54 -4.56 0.01 -4.70
N PHE A 55 -3.86 -0.78 -5.52
CA PHE A 55 -3.71 -2.22 -5.31
C PHE A 55 -2.41 -2.60 -4.62
N HIS A 56 -1.55 -1.63 -4.31
CA HIS A 56 -0.29 -1.90 -3.63
C HIS A 56 -0.56 -2.19 -2.15
N LEU A 57 0.12 -3.19 -1.59
CA LEU A 57 -0.12 -3.67 -0.24
C LEU A 57 0.70 -2.93 0.83
N TYR A 58 1.66 -2.11 0.43
CA TYR A 58 2.52 -1.41 1.38
C TYR A 58 1.84 -0.20 2.03
N LEU A 59 1.16 0.61 1.22
CA LEU A 59 0.49 1.84 1.67
C LEU A 59 -0.96 1.86 1.23
N ASP A 60 -1.79 2.54 2.03
CA ASP A 60 -3.12 2.94 1.62
C ASP A 60 -3.19 4.46 1.61
N VAL A 61 -3.54 5.05 0.48
CA VAL A 61 -3.72 6.50 0.35
C VAL A 61 -5.21 6.82 0.39
N ASN A 62 -5.63 7.66 1.33
CA ASN A 62 -7.01 8.09 1.41
C ASN A 62 -7.28 9.11 0.28
N PRO A 63 -8.16 8.81 -0.69
CA PRO A 63 -8.37 9.71 -1.83
C PRO A 63 -9.06 11.03 -1.45
N ARG A 64 -9.72 11.07 -0.31
CA ARG A 64 -10.42 12.26 0.17
C ARG A 64 -9.48 13.24 0.88
N THR A 65 -8.64 12.72 1.78
CA THR A 65 -7.78 13.55 2.64
C THR A 65 -6.33 13.59 2.19
N GLY A 66 -5.90 12.64 1.36
CA GLY A 66 -4.51 12.49 0.95
C GLY A 66 -3.62 11.91 2.04
N SER A 67 -4.17 11.47 3.17
CA SER A 67 -3.36 10.84 4.22
C SER A 67 -2.90 9.45 3.79
N ILE A 68 -1.74 9.04 4.30
CA ILE A 68 -1.13 7.74 3.98
C ILE A 68 -1.13 6.86 5.22
N LYS A 69 -1.64 5.65 5.06
CA LYS A 69 -1.62 4.61 6.09
C LYS A 69 -0.52 3.61 5.74
N PHE A 70 0.42 3.40 6.66
CA PHE A 70 1.49 2.42 6.49
C PHE A 70 1.03 1.08 7.07
N ASN A 71 0.83 0.09 6.20
CA ASN A 71 0.37 -1.23 6.63
C ASN A 71 1.47 -2.02 7.34
N PHE A 72 2.74 -1.78 6.99
CA PHE A 72 3.89 -2.47 7.55
C PHE A 72 4.97 -1.47 7.95
N PRO A 73 4.78 -0.69 9.05
CA PRO A 73 5.67 0.43 9.38
C PRO A 73 7.10 0.04 9.73
N GLY A 74 7.35 -1.21 10.10
CA GLY A 74 8.71 -1.70 10.40
C GLY A 74 9.41 -2.37 9.24
N GLN A 75 8.82 -2.36 8.04
CA GLN A 75 9.37 -3.07 6.88
C GLN A 75 9.56 -2.16 5.68
N GLU A 76 10.51 -2.51 4.84
CA GLU A 76 10.70 -1.88 3.53
C GLU A 76 9.87 -2.64 2.48
N VAL A 77 9.64 -2.01 1.34
CA VAL A 77 8.83 -2.60 0.25
C VAL A 77 9.35 -3.97 -0.16
N HIS A 78 10.68 -4.13 -0.26
CA HIS A 78 11.30 -5.38 -0.69
C HIS A 78 11.19 -6.50 0.34
N GLU A 79 10.83 -6.19 1.59
CA GLU A 79 10.67 -7.16 2.66
C GLU A 79 9.26 -7.76 2.71
N LEU A 80 8.31 -7.20 1.96
CA LEU A 80 6.94 -7.71 1.92
C LEU A 80 6.89 -9.05 1.19
N GLU A 81 6.08 -9.97 1.69
CA GLU A 81 5.83 -11.24 1.04
C GLU A 81 5.20 -11.05 -0.34
N GLU A 82 4.23 -10.13 -0.42
CA GLU A 82 3.58 -9.74 -1.67
C GLU A 82 3.40 -8.23 -1.70
N THR A 83 3.54 -7.63 -2.88
CA THR A 83 3.38 -6.18 -3.03
C THR A 83 2.10 -5.75 -3.73
N CYS A 84 1.44 -6.66 -4.44
CA CYS A 84 0.28 -6.31 -5.27
C CYS A 84 -0.90 -7.24 -5.03
N ALA A 85 -2.06 -6.68 -4.68
CA ALA A 85 -3.29 -7.43 -4.49
C ALA A 85 -3.74 -8.14 -5.77
N LEU A 86 -3.50 -7.53 -6.95
CA LEU A 86 -3.88 -8.14 -8.22
C LEU A 86 -3.02 -9.36 -8.55
N ASP A 87 -1.73 -9.34 -8.19
CA ASP A 87 -0.86 -10.50 -8.35
C ASP A 87 -1.41 -11.70 -7.55
N VAL A 88 -1.82 -11.44 -6.32
CA VAL A 88 -2.37 -12.47 -5.42
C VAL A 88 -3.70 -12.99 -5.97
N ALA A 89 -4.58 -12.08 -6.39
CA ALA A 89 -5.91 -12.44 -6.91
C ALA A 89 -5.84 -13.31 -8.17
N GLU A 90 -4.86 -13.06 -9.03
CA GLU A 90 -4.70 -13.81 -10.27
C GLU A 90 -4.21 -15.24 -10.07
N ARG A 91 -3.66 -15.55 -8.88
CA ARG A 91 -3.23 -16.91 -8.54
C ARG A 91 -4.37 -17.80 -8.03
N GLY A 92 -5.55 -17.24 -7.84
CA GLY A 92 -6.71 -17.95 -7.32
C GLY A 92 -7.00 -17.63 -5.86
N GLY A 93 -7.93 -18.37 -5.25
CA GLY A 93 -8.38 -18.09 -3.89
C GLY A 93 -7.36 -18.44 -2.82
N ILE A 94 -7.35 -17.64 -1.75
CA ILE A 94 -6.56 -17.90 -0.54
C ILE A 94 -7.46 -17.76 0.68
N THR A 95 -6.98 -18.22 1.83
CA THR A 95 -7.77 -18.16 3.08
C THR A 95 -7.83 -16.73 3.62
N LEU A 96 -8.84 -16.44 4.46
CA LEU A 96 -8.97 -15.15 5.13
C LEU A 96 -7.75 -14.84 6.01
N GLU A 97 -7.17 -15.88 6.61
CA GLU A 97 -5.98 -15.75 7.43
C GLU A 97 -4.77 -15.32 6.60
N GLU A 98 -4.59 -15.91 5.42
CA GLU A 98 -3.52 -15.55 4.49
C GLU A 98 -3.68 -14.11 3.98
N VAL A 99 -4.92 -13.72 3.64
CA VAL A 99 -5.22 -12.32 3.26
C VAL A 99 -4.86 -11.38 4.40
N GLY A 100 -5.21 -11.73 5.64
CA GLY A 100 -4.89 -10.92 6.82
C GLY A 100 -3.38 -10.70 6.96
N GLY A 101 -2.58 -11.74 6.73
CA GLY A 101 -1.12 -11.63 6.76
C GLY A 101 -0.58 -10.69 5.71
N LEU A 102 -1.11 -10.76 4.49
CA LEU A 102 -0.67 -9.91 3.37
C LEU A 102 -1.08 -8.45 3.52
N MET A 103 -2.15 -8.15 4.25
CA MET A 103 -2.66 -6.79 4.44
C MET A 103 -2.38 -6.24 5.85
N ASN A 104 -1.71 -7.02 6.70
CA ASN A 104 -1.50 -6.73 8.11
C ASN A 104 -2.82 -6.44 8.85
N LEU A 105 -3.80 -7.30 8.63
CA LEU A 105 -5.13 -7.24 9.27
C LEU A 105 -5.42 -8.55 9.98
N THR A 106 -6.33 -8.50 10.96
CA THR A 106 -6.83 -9.71 11.62
C THR A 106 -7.75 -10.47 10.67
N ARG A 107 -7.88 -11.78 10.88
CA ARG A 107 -8.81 -12.61 10.12
C ARG A 107 -10.24 -12.06 10.21
N GLU A 108 -10.66 -11.61 11.40
CA GLU A 108 -12.01 -11.06 11.61
C GLU A 108 -12.24 -9.78 10.81
N ARG A 109 -11.22 -8.89 10.76
CA ARG A 109 -11.34 -7.67 9.94
C ARG A 109 -11.44 -8.00 8.45
N VAL A 110 -10.67 -8.98 7.99
CA VAL A 110 -10.75 -9.44 6.60
C VAL A 110 -12.15 -9.98 6.30
N ARG A 111 -12.71 -10.79 7.22
CA ARG A 111 -14.07 -11.33 7.08
C ARG A 111 -15.11 -10.22 6.95
N GLN A 112 -14.97 -9.15 7.75
CA GLN A 112 -15.88 -8.00 7.69
C GLN A 112 -15.76 -7.28 6.35
N LEU A 113 -14.56 -7.07 5.86
CA LEU A 113 -14.32 -6.41 4.58
C LEU A 113 -14.87 -7.23 3.41
N GLU A 114 -14.71 -8.54 3.46
CA GLU A 114 -15.27 -9.44 2.45
C GLU A 114 -16.79 -9.36 2.45
N ALA A 115 -17.42 -9.37 3.61
CA ALA A 115 -18.88 -9.28 3.73
C ALA A 115 -19.39 -7.95 3.17
N GLU A 116 -18.70 -6.84 3.46
CA GLU A 116 -19.05 -5.53 2.93
C GLU A 116 -18.93 -5.49 1.40
N ALA A 117 -17.86 -6.04 0.87
CA ALA A 117 -17.63 -6.07 -0.57
C ALA A 117 -18.69 -6.91 -1.30
N LEU A 118 -19.03 -8.06 -0.75
CA LEU A 118 -20.07 -8.93 -1.32
C LEU A 118 -21.44 -8.28 -1.29
N SER A 119 -21.75 -7.47 -0.27
CA SER A 119 -23.04 -6.79 -0.15
C SER A 119 -23.23 -5.67 -1.17
N GLU A 120 -22.15 -5.17 -1.75
CA GLU A 120 -22.16 -4.11 -2.77
C GLU A 120 -22.31 -4.62 -4.20
N LEU A 121 -22.28 -5.93 -4.40
CA LEU A 121 -22.42 -6.55 -5.71
C LEU A 121 -23.86 -6.59 -6.22
#